data_32db9904ad261380f1c938247e5ce125
#
_entry.id   32db9904ad261380f1c938247e5ce125
#
_cell.length_a   1.000
_cell.length_b   1.000
_cell.length_c   1.000
_cell.angle_alpha   90.00
_cell.angle_beta   90.00
_cell.angle_gamma   90.00
#
_symmetry.space_group_name_H-M   'P 1'
#
loop_
_entity.id
_entity.type
_entity.pdbx_description
1 polymer ?
#
loop_
_entity_poly.entity_id
_entity_poly.type
_entity_poly.pdbx_seq_one_letter_code
_entity_poly.pdbx_strand_id
1 'polypeptide(L)' 'MCIRDRYYVGDEAANSKKFKSLREQNHKQWEDIQKEDVDIIQGMQIGRNSPAYNGGNFSPKMDNPTHHFHKWVATNIVQ' A
#
# COMPACT_ATOMS: atom_id res chain seq x y z
N MET A 1 11.55 -4.52 3.05
CA MET A 1 10.62 -5.05 4.09
C MET A 1 9.42 -4.12 4.21
N CYS A 2 8.20 -4.64 4.16
CA CYS A 2 7.00 -3.82 4.35
C CYS A 2 6.56 -3.91 5.80
N ILE A 3 6.46 -2.77 6.48
CA ILE A 3 5.87 -2.64 7.81
C ILE A 3 4.49 -2.03 7.63
N ARG A 4 3.48 -2.66 8.24
CA ARG A 4 2.08 -2.21 8.16
C ARG A 4 1.49 -2.16 9.55
N ASP A 5 1.10 -0.98 9.96
CA ASP A 5 0.51 -0.73 11.26
C ASP A 5 -1.00 -0.53 11.16
N ARG A 6 -1.71 -0.89 12.22
CA ARG A 6 -3.13 -0.61 12.38
C ARG A 6 -3.35 0.11 13.68
N TYR A 7 -4.10 1.18 13.59
CA TYR A 7 -4.45 2.01 14.74
C TYR A 7 -5.95 1.89 15.02
N TYR A 8 -6.29 1.63 16.26
CA TYR A 8 -7.67 1.60 16.72
C TYR A 8 -7.96 2.82 17.57
N VAL A 9 -9.08 3.48 17.30
CA VAL A 9 -9.45 4.69 18.03
C VAL A 9 -10.11 4.33 19.37
N GLY A 10 -9.49 4.77 20.46
CA GLY A 10 -9.96 4.55 21.81
C GLY A 10 -9.38 3.29 22.45
N ASP A 11 -9.11 3.38 23.76
CA ASP A 11 -8.46 2.33 24.52
C ASP A 11 -9.27 1.02 24.58
N GLU A 12 -10.59 1.11 24.71
CA GLU A 12 -11.46 -0.07 24.72
C GLU A 12 -11.39 -0.84 23.41
N ALA A 13 -11.41 -0.16 22.28
CA ALA A 13 -11.31 -0.79 20.96
C ALA A 13 -9.92 -1.41 20.74
N ALA A 14 -8.87 -0.75 21.20
CA ALA A 14 -7.50 -1.19 21.04
C ALA A 14 -7.12 -2.37 21.97
N ASN A 15 -7.52 -2.34 23.22
CA ASN A 15 -6.93 -3.18 24.26
C ASN A 15 -7.92 -4.14 24.96
N SER A 16 -9.23 -3.90 24.89
CA SER A 16 -10.18 -4.72 25.62
C SER A 16 -10.30 -6.14 25.06
N LYS A 17 -10.57 -7.10 25.96
CA LYS A 17 -10.85 -8.48 25.57
C LYS A 17 -12.16 -8.60 24.77
N LYS A 18 -13.11 -7.71 25.00
CA LYS A 18 -14.41 -7.66 24.32
C LYS A 18 -14.26 -7.56 22.78
N PHE A 19 -13.31 -6.74 22.32
CA PHE A 19 -13.08 -6.53 20.88
C PHE A 19 -11.92 -7.34 20.29
N LYS A 20 -11.33 -8.26 21.06
CA LYS A 20 -10.20 -9.06 20.58
C LYS A 20 -10.53 -9.83 19.30
N SER A 21 -11.65 -10.56 19.30
CA SER A 21 -12.07 -11.35 18.12
C SER A 21 -12.29 -10.47 16.89
N LEU A 22 -12.88 -9.29 17.08
CA LEU A 22 -13.10 -8.35 15.97
C LEU A 22 -11.78 -7.81 15.41
N ARG A 23 -10.80 -7.52 16.27
CA ARG A 23 -9.46 -7.12 15.81
C ARG A 23 -8.76 -8.24 15.02
N GLU A 24 -8.88 -9.48 15.49
CA GLU A 24 -8.30 -10.65 14.80
C GLU A 24 -8.95 -10.89 13.43
N GLN A 25 -10.26 -10.79 13.34
CA GLN A 25 -10.98 -10.87 12.06
C GLN A 25 -10.57 -9.76 11.10
N ASN A 26 -10.50 -8.54 11.59
CA ASN A 26 -10.03 -7.39 10.80
C ASN A 26 -8.58 -7.57 10.33
N HIS A 27 -7.72 -8.08 11.21
CA HIS A 27 -6.33 -8.39 10.85
C HIS A 27 -6.26 -9.40 9.69
N LYS A 28 -6.98 -10.51 9.83
CA LYS A 28 -7.00 -11.56 8.80
C LYS A 28 -7.55 -11.05 7.47
N GLN A 29 -8.64 -10.30 7.50
CA GLN A 29 -9.23 -9.72 6.30
C GLN A 29 -8.23 -8.84 5.53
N TRP A 30 -7.50 -7.98 6.23
CA TRP A 30 -6.48 -7.15 5.61
C TRP A 30 -5.26 -7.93 5.12
N GLU A 31 -4.89 -9.02 5.81
CA GLU A 31 -3.84 -9.92 5.29
C GLU A 31 -4.25 -10.56 3.97
N ASP A 32 -5.47 -11.05 3.88
CA ASP A 32 -5.98 -11.72 2.68
C ASP A 32 -6.02 -10.74 1.50
N ILE A 33 -6.56 -9.52 1.70
CA ILE A 33 -6.54 -8.45 0.68
C ILE A 33 -5.11 -8.12 0.22
N GLN A 34 -4.18 -8.03 1.14
CA GLN A 34 -2.79 -7.71 0.82
C GLN A 34 -2.09 -8.82 0.04
N LYS A 35 -2.42 -10.08 0.29
CA LYS A 35 -1.86 -11.21 -0.46
C LYS A 35 -2.30 -11.20 -1.92
N GLU A 36 -3.55 -10.80 -2.19
CA GLU A 36 -4.03 -10.65 -3.57
C GLU A 36 -3.20 -9.63 -4.36
N ASP A 37 -2.77 -8.55 -3.72
CA ASP A 37 -1.99 -7.49 -4.36
C ASP A 37 -0.53 -7.87 -4.60
N VAL A 38 0.05 -8.78 -3.83
CA VAL A 38 1.48 -9.11 -3.89
C VAL A 38 1.88 -9.62 -5.27
N ASP A 39 1.13 -10.56 -5.83
CA ASP A 39 1.43 -11.14 -7.14
C ASP A 39 1.34 -10.10 -8.26
N ILE A 40 0.36 -9.20 -8.17
CA ILE A 40 0.19 -8.08 -9.12
C ILE A 40 1.38 -7.11 -9.03
N ILE A 41 1.78 -6.74 -7.83
CA ILE A 41 2.90 -5.82 -7.60
C ILE A 41 4.21 -6.43 -8.10
N GLN A 42 4.45 -7.72 -7.86
CA GLN A 42 5.61 -8.43 -8.37
C GLN A 42 5.60 -8.50 -9.90
N GLY A 43 4.45 -8.82 -10.50
CA GLY A 43 4.27 -8.80 -11.94
C GLY A 43 4.54 -7.42 -12.57
N MET A 44 4.07 -6.35 -11.93
CA MET A 44 4.35 -4.97 -12.34
C MET A 44 5.86 -4.66 -12.29
N GLN A 45 6.56 -5.13 -11.26
CA GLN A 45 8.01 -4.92 -11.16
C GLN A 45 8.76 -5.67 -12.26
N ILE A 46 8.36 -6.90 -12.59
CA ILE A 46 8.91 -7.65 -13.71
C ILE A 46 8.67 -6.90 -15.04
N GLY A 47 7.44 -6.42 -15.24
CA GLY A 47 7.10 -5.64 -16.43
C GLY A 47 7.93 -4.36 -16.57
N ARG A 48 8.21 -3.67 -15.47
CA ARG A 48 9.06 -2.47 -15.46
C ARG A 48 10.52 -2.76 -15.83
N ASN A 49 11.00 -3.97 -15.60
CA ASN A 49 12.35 -4.41 -16.00
C ASN A 49 12.42 -4.85 -17.47
N SER A 50 11.32 -4.86 -18.18
CA SER A 50 11.30 -5.17 -19.61
C SER A 50 12.02 -4.10 -20.44
N PRO A 51 12.83 -4.48 -21.43
CA PRO A 51 13.45 -3.53 -22.34
C PRO A 51 12.45 -2.68 -23.14
N ALA A 52 11.22 -3.16 -23.28
CA ALA A 52 10.13 -2.45 -23.95
C ALA A 52 9.39 -1.46 -23.03
N TYR A 53 9.70 -1.42 -21.73
CA TYR A 53 9.04 -0.51 -20.82
C TYR A 53 9.58 0.92 -21.02
N ASN A 54 8.70 1.81 -21.43
CA ASN A 54 9.01 3.21 -21.69
C ASN A 54 8.39 4.19 -20.67
N GLY A 55 7.96 3.67 -19.53
CA GLY A 55 7.22 4.43 -18.52
C GLY A 55 5.71 4.26 -18.66
N GLY A 56 4.98 4.93 -17.80
CA GLY A 56 3.52 4.95 -17.78
C GLY A 56 2.98 6.37 -17.69
N ASN A 57 1.72 6.53 -18.01
CA ASN A 57 1.02 7.80 -17.88
C ASN A 57 0.21 7.83 -16.60
N PHE A 58 0.16 8.97 -15.96
CA PHE A 58 -0.75 9.21 -14.85
C PHE A 58 -2.15 9.52 -15.34
N SER A 59 -3.16 8.97 -14.68
CA SER A 59 -4.54 9.36 -14.90
C SER A 59 -4.77 10.77 -14.35
N PRO A 60 -5.30 11.71 -15.14
CA PRO A 60 -5.51 13.07 -14.69
C PRO A 60 -6.57 13.21 -13.59
N LYS A 61 -7.40 12.17 -13.40
CA LYS A 61 -8.45 12.17 -12.38
C LYS A 61 -8.12 11.36 -11.14
N MET A 62 -7.39 10.23 -11.30
CA MET A 62 -7.22 9.24 -10.24
C MET A 62 -5.83 9.28 -9.59
N ASP A 63 -4.82 9.74 -10.32
CA ASP A 63 -3.42 9.59 -9.90
C ASP A 63 -2.79 10.88 -9.34
N ASN A 64 -3.59 11.90 -9.03
CA ASN A 64 -3.06 13.15 -8.49
C ASN A 64 -2.20 12.96 -7.23
N PRO A 65 -2.62 12.20 -6.20
CA PRO A 65 -1.78 11.97 -5.03
C PRO A 65 -0.49 11.20 -5.37
N THR A 66 -0.59 10.18 -6.22
CA THR A 66 0.55 9.38 -6.68
C THR A 66 1.53 10.22 -7.47
N HIS A 67 1.04 11.08 -8.37
CA HIS A 67 1.88 12.00 -9.13
C HIS A 67 2.58 13.02 -8.24
N HIS A 68 1.89 13.54 -7.23
CA HIS A 68 2.49 14.44 -6.24
C HIS A 68 3.63 13.75 -5.48
N PHE A 69 3.41 12.52 -5.03
CA PHE A 69 4.44 11.73 -4.37
C PHE A 69 5.65 11.48 -5.29
N HIS A 70 5.44 11.10 -6.55
CA HIS A 70 6.52 10.89 -7.51
C HIS A 70 7.34 12.17 -7.76
N LYS A 71 6.69 13.32 -7.84
CA LYS A 71 7.38 14.61 -7.93
C LYS A 71 8.24 14.89 -6.70
N TRP A 72 7.68 14.65 -5.52
CA TRP A 72 8.43 14.81 -4.28
C TRP A 72 9.66 13.90 -4.24
N VAL A 73 9.51 12.60 -4.58
CA VAL A 73 10.63 11.65 -4.67
C VAL A 73 11.68 12.14 -5.65
N ALA A 74 11.28 12.50 -6.88
CA ALA A 74 12.21 12.98 -7.91
C ALA A 74 13.01 14.20 -7.45
N THR A 75 12.33 15.16 -6.80
CA THR A 75 12.98 16.36 -6.28
C THR A 75 14.02 16.06 -5.19
N ASN A 76 13.79 15.02 -4.38
CA ASN A 76 14.67 14.69 -3.25
C ASN A 76 15.77 13.68 -3.59
N ILE A 77 15.65 12.94 -4.68
CA ILE A 77 16.69 11.99 -5.13
C ILE A 77 17.76 12.67 -6.00
N VAL A 78 17.40 13.73 -6.69
CA VAL A 78 18.30 14.45 -7.64
C VAL A 78 19.21 15.46 -6.92
N GLN A 79 19.21 15.46 -5.62
CA GLN A 79 20.19 16.23 -4.82
C GLN A 79 21.48 15.37 -4.69
#